data_9516d01edb4c4e6efcdc152b652f77d1
#
_entry.id   9516d01edb4c4e6efcdc152b652f77d1
#
_cell.length_a   1.000
_cell.length_b   1.000
_cell.length_c   1.000
_cell.angle_alpha   90.00
_cell.angle_beta   90.00
_cell.angle_gamma   90.00
#
_symmetry.space_group_name_H-M   'P 1'
#
loop_
_entity.id
_entity.type
_entity.pdbx_description
1 polymer ?
#
loop_
_entity_poly.entity_id
_entity_poly.type
_entity_poly.pdbx_seq_one_letter_code
_entity_poly.pdbx_strand_id
1 'polypeptide(L)'
;YNLIKYQRSNQNTNIHQRPIVKKGDKLAKGDVIADGASTDLGEIAIGQNMLIAFMPWNGYNFEDSILISERVVADDRYTSIHIEELVVMARDTKLGAEEITRDIPNLSEQQLNRLDESGIIYVGAEVQPGDVLVGKVTPKGETTLTPEEKLLRAIFGEKASDVKDTSLRVDQGSQGTVIDVQVFTREGIQRDKRAQQIIDDELKRFRLDLNDQLRIVEADAFDRIEKLLAGKVANGGPNKLPKGTKIDKAYLASVEKFHWFDIRPADDEVASQLESIKNSLEQTRHSFDLAFEEKRKKLTQGDELPAGVLKMVKVYLAVKRRLQPGDKMAGRHGNKGVVSKITPVEDMPYMADGTPVDIVLNPLGVPSRMNIGQVLEVHLGWAGKGLGQRIGDMLQREAATAEIRGFLEKVYNGAGRKENLGQMSDDELRKMAQELTSGVPFATPVFDGATEQEIRDMLKLAYPDDVAKVKGLTETRTQAQLYDGRSGDAFERTTTVGYMHYLKLHHLVDDKM
;
A
#
# COMPACT_ATOMS: atom_id res chain seq x y z
N TYR A 1 -16.20 3.93 -8.96
CA TYR A 1 -14.74 3.95 -9.05
C TYR A 1 -14.18 2.62 -8.59
N ASN A 2 -13.37 1.98 -9.43
CA ASN A 2 -12.69 0.72 -9.11
C ASN A 2 -11.36 1.02 -8.45
N LEU A 3 -11.06 0.35 -7.33
CA LEU A 3 -9.79 0.47 -6.62
C LEU A 3 -8.88 -0.70 -7.01
N ILE A 4 -7.60 -0.38 -7.20
CA ILE A 4 -6.56 -1.36 -7.57
C ILE A 4 -6.00 -1.99 -6.31
N LYS A 5 -5.84 -3.33 -6.32
CA LYS A 5 -5.22 -4.10 -5.24
C LYS A 5 -4.03 -4.89 -5.77
N TYR A 6 -2.88 -4.77 -5.11
CA TYR A 6 -1.69 -5.58 -5.35
C TYR A 6 -1.30 -5.69 -6.84
N GLN A 7 -1.26 -4.55 -7.52
CA GLN A 7 -0.79 -4.49 -8.91
C GLN A 7 0.70 -4.15 -8.95
N ARG A 8 1.43 -4.83 -9.83
CA ARG A 8 2.84 -4.54 -10.08
C ARG A 8 3.00 -3.24 -10.87
N SER A 9 3.90 -2.36 -10.41
CA SER A 9 4.38 -1.21 -11.20
C SER A 9 5.55 -1.61 -12.10
N ASN A 10 5.97 -0.72 -13.01
CA ASN A 10 7.14 -0.96 -13.86
C ASN A 10 8.45 -1.13 -13.06
N GLN A 11 8.52 -0.62 -11.84
CA GLN A 11 9.66 -0.73 -10.92
C GLN A 11 9.50 -1.90 -9.93
N ASN A 12 8.60 -2.82 -10.17
CA ASN A 12 8.27 -3.94 -9.28
C ASN A 12 7.71 -3.52 -7.90
N THR A 13 7.30 -2.28 -7.75
CA THR A 13 6.66 -1.81 -6.52
C THR A 13 5.18 -2.19 -6.50
N ASN A 14 4.62 -2.33 -5.29
CA ASN A 14 3.21 -2.64 -5.10
C ASN A 14 2.35 -1.38 -5.26
N ILE A 15 1.36 -1.44 -6.14
CA ILE A 15 0.29 -0.44 -6.23
C ILE A 15 -0.94 -1.01 -5.54
N HIS A 16 -1.34 -0.36 -4.44
CA HIS A 16 -2.49 -0.77 -3.65
C HIS A 16 -3.26 0.46 -3.20
N GLN A 17 -4.56 0.51 -3.50
CA GLN A 17 -5.44 1.61 -3.15
C GLN A 17 -6.39 1.20 -2.03
N ARG A 18 -6.50 2.05 -1.01
CA ARG A 18 -7.36 1.83 0.16
C ARG A 18 -8.38 2.95 0.29
N PRO A 19 -9.68 2.66 0.45
CA PRO A 19 -10.67 3.70 0.66
C PRO A 19 -10.50 4.36 2.03
N ILE A 20 -10.61 5.68 2.08
CA ILE A 20 -10.63 6.48 3.31
C ILE A 20 -12.07 6.64 3.80
N VAL A 21 -13.01 6.76 2.86
CA VAL A 21 -14.41 7.07 3.11
C VAL A 21 -15.23 5.83 3.47
N LYS A 22 -16.31 6.05 4.22
CA LYS A 22 -17.25 5.01 4.64
C LYS A 22 -18.60 5.20 3.94
N LYS A 23 -19.41 4.14 3.93
CA LYS A 23 -20.78 4.19 3.41
C LYS A 23 -21.61 5.21 4.20
N GLY A 24 -22.21 6.18 3.49
CA GLY A 24 -23.03 7.23 4.08
C GLY A 24 -22.33 8.59 4.22
N ASP A 25 -21.02 8.67 4.01
CA ASP A 25 -20.28 9.93 4.02
C ASP A 25 -20.72 10.83 2.86
N LYS A 26 -20.86 12.12 3.14
CA LYS A 26 -21.18 13.12 2.12
C LYS A 26 -19.87 13.65 1.55
N LEU A 27 -19.72 13.55 0.24
CA LEU A 27 -18.52 13.97 -0.47
C LEU A 27 -18.82 15.16 -1.39
N ALA A 28 -17.90 16.09 -1.45
CA ALA A 28 -17.89 17.20 -2.39
C ALA A 28 -16.90 16.90 -3.54
N LYS A 29 -17.01 17.69 -4.61
CA LYS A 29 -16.06 17.61 -5.72
C LYS A 29 -14.66 18.07 -5.26
N GLY A 30 -13.67 17.21 -5.39
CA GLY A 30 -12.30 17.47 -4.97
C GLY A 30 -11.88 16.75 -3.69
N ASP A 31 -12.82 16.12 -2.96
CA ASP A 31 -12.50 15.34 -1.76
C ASP A 31 -11.72 14.07 -2.13
N VAL A 32 -10.79 13.71 -1.27
CA VAL A 32 -10.01 12.48 -1.42
C VAL A 32 -10.83 11.30 -0.92
N ILE A 33 -11.02 10.29 -1.77
CA ILE A 33 -11.83 9.10 -1.46
C ILE A 33 -11.01 7.86 -1.15
N ALA A 34 -9.78 7.78 -1.66
CA ALA A 34 -8.90 6.66 -1.45
C ALA A 34 -7.43 7.08 -1.41
N ASP A 35 -6.64 6.36 -0.62
CA ASP A 35 -5.19 6.49 -0.59
C ASP A 35 -4.55 5.52 -1.59
N GLY A 36 -3.52 5.99 -2.28
CA GLY A 36 -2.68 5.18 -3.16
C GLY A 36 -1.37 4.74 -2.50
N ALA A 37 -0.42 4.34 -3.32
CA ALA A 37 0.94 4.05 -2.85
C ALA A 37 1.58 5.32 -2.27
N SER A 38 2.27 5.18 -1.14
CA SER A 38 2.96 6.28 -0.44
C SER A 38 2.08 7.49 -0.14
N THR A 39 0.81 7.26 0.15
CA THR A 39 -0.13 8.28 0.64
C THR A 39 -0.80 7.82 1.93
N ASP A 40 -1.14 8.77 2.80
CA ASP A 40 -1.85 8.56 4.05
C ASP A 40 -2.83 9.71 4.27
N LEU A 41 -4.13 9.39 4.41
CA LEU A 41 -5.23 10.35 4.55
C LEU A 41 -5.20 11.49 3.50
N GLY A 42 -4.84 11.13 2.26
CA GLY A 42 -4.76 12.06 1.15
C GLY A 42 -3.47 12.88 1.05
N GLU A 43 -2.54 12.71 1.98
CA GLU A 43 -1.24 13.40 1.98
C GLU A 43 -0.09 12.47 1.57
N ILE A 44 1.00 13.05 1.07
CA ILE A 44 2.19 12.30 0.67
C ILE A 44 2.90 11.74 1.90
N ALA A 45 3.09 10.41 1.94
CA ALA A 45 3.75 9.68 3.02
C ALA A 45 4.89 8.80 2.47
N ILE A 46 5.94 9.43 1.93
CA ILE A 46 7.06 8.74 1.27
C ILE A 46 8.18 8.30 2.21
N GLY A 47 8.15 8.73 3.46
CA GLY A 47 9.16 8.42 4.47
C GLY A 47 8.58 8.34 5.87
N GLN A 48 9.46 8.30 6.85
CA GLN A 48 9.12 8.19 8.27
C GLN A 48 9.86 9.25 9.07
N ASN A 49 9.24 9.74 10.14
CA ASN A 49 9.87 10.64 11.08
C ASN A 49 10.62 9.82 12.14
N MET A 50 11.95 9.93 12.16
CA MET A 50 12.83 9.16 13.03
C MET A 50 13.55 10.04 14.04
N LEU A 51 13.76 9.51 15.23
CA LEU A 51 14.59 10.16 16.25
C LEU A 51 16.06 9.97 15.89
N ILE A 52 16.75 11.08 15.55
CA ILE A 52 18.12 11.07 15.05
C ILE A 52 19.06 11.72 16.07
N ALA A 53 20.25 11.15 16.22
CA ALA A 53 21.37 11.75 16.94
C ALA A 53 22.55 11.99 15.99
N PHE A 54 23.16 13.18 16.06
CA PHE A 54 24.37 13.50 15.30
C PHE A 54 25.60 13.27 16.17
N MET A 55 26.17 12.08 16.11
CA MET A 55 27.37 11.73 16.86
C MET A 55 28.16 10.62 16.17
N PRO A 56 29.51 10.58 16.29
CA PRO A 56 30.26 9.42 15.85
C PRO A 56 29.97 8.23 16.77
N TRP A 57 29.80 7.03 16.18
CA TRP A 57 29.56 5.82 16.96
C TRP A 57 30.38 4.65 16.44
N ASN A 58 31.49 4.33 17.11
CA ASN A 58 32.38 3.19 16.83
C ASN A 58 32.78 3.00 15.36
N GLY A 59 32.78 4.05 14.55
CA GLY A 59 33.09 4.00 13.14
C GLY A 59 31.98 3.44 12.24
N TYR A 60 30.86 2.94 12.78
CA TYR A 60 29.77 2.39 11.98
C TYR A 60 28.96 3.45 11.24
N ASN A 61 29.17 4.72 11.51
CA ASN A 61 28.59 5.84 10.76
C ASN A 61 29.68 6.71 10.11
N PHE A 62 30.84 6.12 9.81
CA PHE A 62 31.92 6.83 9.11
C PHE A 62 31.45 7.31 7.73
N GLU A 63 31.80 8.54 7.39
CA GLU A 63 31.33 9.23 6.18
C GLU A 63 29.79 9.24 6.07
N ASP A 64 29.22 8.62 5.02
CA ASP A 64 27.79 8.55 4.74
C ASP A 64 27.11 7.28 5.25
N SER A 65 27.80 6.53 6.10
CA SER A 65 27.22 5.33 6.70
C SER A 65 26.18 5.69 7.75
N ILE A 66 25.13 4.90 7.82
CA ILE A 66 23.99 5.12 8.72
C ILE A 66 23.90 3.94 9.69
N LEU A 67 23.88 4.23 10.99
CA LEU A 67 23.58 3.25 12.02
C LEU A 67 22.09 3.31 12.35
N ILE A 68 21.43 2.16 12.36
CA ILE A 68 19.98 2.04 12.57
C ILE A 68 19.69 1.10 13.74
N SER A 69 18.69 1.45 14.54
CA SER A 69 18.17 0.61 15.60
C SER A 69 17.34 -0.56 15.05
N GLU A 70 17.47 -1.73 15.64
CA GLU A 70 16.65 -2.91 15.33
C GLU A 70 15.14 -2.64 15.53
N ARG A 71 14.77 -1.75 16.44
CA ARG A 71 13.38 -1.34 16.64
C ARG A 71 12.72 -0.84 15.33
N VAL A 72 13.46 -0.10 14.51
CA VAL A 72 12.97 0.43 13.23
C VAL A 72 12.57 -0.70 12.28
N VAL A 73 13.33 -1.80 12.29
CA VAL A 73 13.05 -2.99 11.46
C VAL A 73 11.95 -3.85 12.09
N ALA A 74 11.95 -4.01 13.41
CA ALA A 74 10.95 -4.78 14.14
C ALA A 74 9.54 -4.17 14.04
N ASP A 75 9.45 -2.84 14.05
CA ASP A 75 8.19 -2.10 13.88
C ASP A 75 7.75 -2.01 12.40
N ASP A 76 8.40 -2.77 11.50
CA ASP A 76 8.12 -2.73 10.05
C ASP A 76 8.18 -1.33 9.43
N ARG A 77 8.94 -0.39 10.03
CA ARG A 77 9.23 0.91 9.42
C ARG A 77 10.08 0.67 8.18
N TYR A 78 9.91 1.39 7.11
CA TYR A 78 10.63 1.19 5.84
C TYR A 78 10.51 -0.22 5.22
N THR A 79 9.57 -1.02 5.65
CA THR A 79 9.26 -2.28 4.98
C THR A 79 8.43 -2.00 3.75
N SER A 80 8.89 -2.50 2.60
CA SER A 80 8.21 -2.33 1.31
C SER A 80 7.76 -3.68 0.75
N ILE A 81 6.65 -3.68 0.01
CA ILE A 81 6.16 -4.84 -0.72
C ILE A 81 6.53 -4.65 -2.18
N HIS A 82 7.22 -5.64 -2.74
CA HIS A 82 7.58 -5.69 -4.15
C HIS A 82 6.84 -6.84 -4.81
N ILE A 83 6.42 -6.63 -6.06
CA ILE A 83 5.75 -7.66 -6.85
C ILE A 83 6.64 -7.99 -8.03
N GLU A 84 7.15 -9.22 -8.05
CA GLU A 84 8.00 -9.76 -9.12
C GLU A 84 7.14 -10.55 -10.10
N GLU A 85 7.35 -10.33 -11.38
CA GLU A 85 6.72 -11.11 -12.46
C GLU A 85 7.72 -12.14 -12.98
N LEU A 86 7.43 -13.40 -12.78
CA LEU A 86 8.22 -14.51 -13.29
C LEU A 86 7.46 -15.16 -14.45
N VAL A 87 8.12 -15.28 -15.60
CA VAL A 87 7.49 -15.73 -16.84
C VAL A 87 8.16 -17.00 -17.33
N VAL A 88 7.36 -18.00 -17.66
CA VAL A 88 7.80 -19.21 -18.35
C VAL A 88 7.00 -19.40 -19.64
N MET A 89 7.69 -19.81 -20.71
CA MET A 89 7.09 -20.08 -22.01
C MET A 89 7.37 -21.52 -22.40
N ALA A 90 6.33 -22.23 -22.83
CA ALA A 90 6.46 -23.51 -23.49
C ALA A 90 6.49 -23.29 -25.00
N ARG A 91 7.58 -23.71 -25.64
CA ARG A 91 7.82 -23.49 -27.08
C ARG A 91 7.74 -24.80 -27.83
N ASP A 92 7.40 -24.70 -29.11
CA ASP A 92 7.55 -25.81 -30.04
C ASP A 92 9.02 -25.89 -30.47
N THR A 93 9.64 -27.06 -30.26
CA THR A 93 11.05 -27.30 -30.63
C THR A 93 11.14 -28.38 -31.70
N LYS A 94 12.28 -28.44 -32.42
CA LYS A 94 12.53 -29.46 -33.46
C LYS A 94 12.49 -30.90 -32.94
N LEU A 95 12.67 -31.09 -31.62
CA LEU A 95 12.66 -32.41 -30.96
C LEU A 95 11.29 -32.77 -30.37
N GLY A 96 10.33 -31.88 -30.44
CA GLY A 96 9.00 -31.98 -29.88
C GLY A 96 8.60 -30.72 -29.11
N ALA A 97 7.34 -30.62 -28.76
CA ALA A 97 6.81 -29.51 -27.99
C ALA A 97 7.27 -29.60 -26.53
N GLU A 98 7.63 -28.43 -25.94
CA GLU A 98 7.82 -28.32 -24.48
C GLU A 98 6.46 -28.42 -23.80
N GLU A 99 6.40 -29.09 -22.66
CA GLU A 99 5.17 -29.31 -21.92
C GLU A 99 5.27 -28.74 -20.49
N ILE A 100 4.17 -28.12 -20.07
CA ILE A 100 4.01 -27.68 -18.67
C ILE A 100 3.23 -28.79 -17.96
N THR A 101 3.89 -29.46 -17.00
CA THR A 101 3.36 -30.64 -16.32
C THR A 101 3.91 -30.73 -14.89
N ARG A 102 3.18 -31.45 -14.03
CA ARG A 102 3.64 -31.85 -12.71
C ARG A 102 4.64 -33.01 -12.74
N ASP A 103 4.64 -33.81 -13.80
CA ASP A 103 5.53 -34.95 -13.95
C ASP A 103 6.93 -34.51 -14.34
N ILE A 104 7.70 -34.10 -13.32
CA ILE A 104 9.07 -33.64 -13.49
C ILE A 104 10.02 -34.73 -13.00
N PRO A 105 11.00 -35.18 -13.80
CA PRO A 105 11.97 -36.17 -13.37
C PRO A 105 12.84 -35.64 -12.22
N ASN A 106 13.22 -36.52 -11.29
CA ASN A 106 14.17 -36.28 -10.21
C ASN A 106 13.72 -35.29 -9.14
N LEU A 107 12.42 -35.04 -8.98
CA LEU A 107 11.87 -34.24 -7.88
C LEU A 107 11.10 -35.13 -6.89
N SER A 108 11.20 -34.79 -5.60
CA SER A 108 10.44 -35.45 -4.55
C SER A 108 8.98 -34.98 -4.52
N GLU A 109 8.06 -35.82 -4.04
CA GLU A 109 6.66 -35.42 -3.87
C GLU A 109 6.48 -34.19 -2.96
N GLN A 110 7.36 -33.99 -1.99
CA GLN A 110 7.32 -32.80 -1.12
C GLN A 110 7.55 -31.50 -1.89
N GLN A 111 8.41 -31.52 -2.89
CA GLN A 111 8.67 -30.37 -3.77
C GLN A 111 7.51 -30.13 -4.75
N LEU A 112 6.79 -31.20 -5.10
CA LEU A 112 5.65 -31.13 -6.03
C LEU A 112 4.31 -30.83 -5.35
N ASN A 113 4.22 -30.91 -4.02
CA ASN A 113 2.97 -30.71 -3.28
C ASN A 113 2.35 -29.32 -3.44
N ARG A 114 3.15 -28.32 -3.79
CA ARG A 114 2.69 -26.95 -4.03
C ARG A 114 2.19 -26.71 -5.45
N LEU A 115 2.37 -27.69 -6.34
CA LEU A 115 1.92 -27.63 -7.72
C LEU A 115 0.56 -28.34 -7.86
N ASP A 116 -0.29 -27.79 -8.72
CA ASP A 116 -1.54 -28.43 -9.11
C ASP A 116 -1.32 -29.57 -10.15
N GLU A 117 -2.40 -30.20 -10.59
CA GLU A 117 -2.32 -31.26 -11.62
C GLU A 117 -1.73 -30.76 -12.95
N SER A 118 -1.84 -29.47 -13.25
CA SER A 118 -1.29 -28.83 -14.45
C SER A 118 0.17 -28.42 -14.31
N GLY A 119 0.80 -28.67 -13.14
CA GLY A 119 2.18 -28.32 -12.88
C GLY A 119 2.40 -26.84 -12.53
N ILE A 120 1.37 -26.12 -12.13
CA ILE A 120 1.40 -24.69 -11.79
C ILE A 120 1.15 -24.53 -10.29
N ILE A 121 1.88 -23.62 -9.66
CA ILE A 121 1.76 -23.35 -8.21
C ILE A 121 0.39 -22.76 -7.85
N TYR A 122 -0.08 -23.08 -6.65
CA TYR A 122 -1.31 -22.49 -6.10
C TYR A 122 -1.11 -21.03 -5.70
N VAL A 123 -2.15 -20.21 -5.91
CA VAL A 123 -2.21 -18.85 -5.38
C VAL A 123 -2.30 -18.90 -3.86
N GLY A 124 -1.49 -18.09 -3.17
CA GLY A 124 -1.37 -18.08 -1.71
C GLY A 124 -0.26 -19.00 -1.16
N ALA A 125 0.46 -19.73 -2.01
CA ALA A 125 1.58 -20.54 -1.59
C ALA A 125 2.78 -19.66 -1.18
N GLU A 126 3.38 -19.97 -0.03
CA GLU A 126 4.65 -19.38 0.39
C GLU A 126 5.80 -20.16 -0.25
N VAL A 127 6.71 -19.45 -0.89
CA VAL A 127 7.83 -20.03 -1.62
C VAL A 127 9.17 -19.54 -1.10
N GLN A 128 10.15 -20.43 -1.19
CA GLN A 128 11.55 -20.20 -0.83
C GLN A 128 12.45 -20.32 -2.06
N PRO A 129 13.69 -19.80 -2.02
CA PRO A 129 14.64 -19.93 -3.10
C PRO A 129 14.82 -21.40 -3.52
N GLY A 130 14.74 -21.67 -4.82
CA GLY A 130 14.85 -23.01 -5.39
C GLY A 130 13.55 -23.80 -5.51
N ASP A 131 12.45 -23.36 -4.90
CA ASP A 131 11.13 -23.98 -5.06
C ASP A 131 10.64 -23.87 -6.52
N VAL A 132 9.93 -24.89 -6.99
CA VAL A 132 9.37 -24.92 -8.34
C VAL A 132 8.06 -24.13 -8.36
N LEU A 133 7.96 -23.16 -9.26
CA LEU A 133 6.75 -22.37 -9.50
C LEU A 133 5.90 -22.95 -10.63
N VAL A 134 6.55 -23.33 -11.72
CA VAL A 134 5.90 -23.95 -12.87
C VAL A 134 6.77 -25.08 -13.36
N GLY A 135 6.22 -26.28 -13.38
CA GLY A 135 6.90 -27.45 -13.90
C GLY A 135 6.91 -27.45 -15.43
N LYS A 136 8.09 -27.46 -16.02
CA LYS A 136 8.27 -27.54 -17.48
C LYS A 136 9.30 -28.61 -17.84
N VAL A 137 9.00 -29.40 -18.80
CA VAL A 137 9.89 -30.44 -19.35
C VAL A 137 10.15 -30.17 -20.83
N THR A 138 11.40 -30.35 -21.22
CA THR A 138 11.84 -30.21 -22.62
C THR A 138 12.30 -31.56 -23.16
N PRO A 139 11.86 -31.99 -24.36
CA PRO A 139 12.31 -33.22 -24.95
C PRO A 139 13.83 -33.22 -25.18
N LYS A 140 14.50 -34.36 -24.87
CA LYS A 140 15.93 -34.57 -25.12
C LYS A 140 16.14 -35.24 -26.47
N GLY A 141 17.10 -34.74 -27.26
CA GLY A 141 17.60 -35.46 -28.44
C GLY A 141 18.63 -36.52 -28.02
N GLU A 142 18.77 -37.55 -28.83
CA GLU A 142 19.74 -38.65 -28.58
C GLU A 142 21.19 -38.16 -28.40
N THR A 143 21.54 -37.03 -28.99
CA THR A 143 22.88 -36.43 -28.91
C THR A 143 23.17 -35.71 -27.58
N THR A 144 22.16 -35.44 -26.80
CA THR A 144 22.28 -34.68 -25.51
C THR A 144 22.29 -35.59 -24.28
N LEU A 145 22.18 -36.90 -24.47
CA LEU A 145 22.28 -37.87 -23.37
C LEU A 145 23.74 -38.00 -22.91
N THR A 146 23.94 -37.92 -21.59
CA THR A 146 25.27 -38.23 -21.00
C THR A 146 25.63 -39.68 -21.19
N PRO A 147 26.94 -40.04 -21.15
CA PRO A 147 27.35 -41.43 -21.26
C PRO A 147 26.70 -42.36 -20.23
N GLU A 148 26.49 -41.86 -19.00
CA GLU A 148 25.83 -42.58 -17.92
C GLU A 148 24.33 -42.81 -18.24
N GLU A 149 23.64 -41.82 -18.77
CA GLU A 149 22.23 -41.94 -19.17
C GLU A 149 22.05 -42.89 -20.35
N LYS A 150 22.99 -42.93 -21.31
CA LYS A 150 23.02 -43.91 -22.39
C LYS A 150 23.21 -45.32 -21.86
N LEU A 151 24.06 -45.51 -20.88
CA LEU A 151 24.30 -46.79 -20.22
C LEU A 151 23.08 -47.25 -19.43
N LEU A 152 22.45 -46.37 -18.67
CA LEU A 152 21.22 -46.64 -17.92
C LEU A 152 20.06 -47.03 -18.86
N ARG A 153 19.93 -46.34 -19.98
CA ARG A 153 18.93 -46.66 -21.01
C ARG A 153 19.17 -48.04 -21.64
N ALA A 154 20.43 -48.42 -21.86
CA ALA A 154 20.79 -49.73 -22.36
C ALA A 154 20.54 -50.86 -21.35
N ILE A 155 20.68 -50.60 -20.04
CA ILE A 155 20.53 -51.62 -18.99
C ILE A 155 19.08 -51.73 -18.51
N PHE A 156 18.37 -50.64 -18.34
CA PHE A 156 17.03 -50.58 -17.74
C PHE A 156 15.90 -50.32 -18.74
N GLY A 157 16.21 -50.28 -20.05
CA GLY A 157 15.22 -49.98 -21.09
C GLY A 157 14.74 -48.52 -21.04
N GLU A 158 13.53 -48.25 -21.54
CA GLU A 158 12.93 -46.92 -21.72
C GLU A 158 12.63 -46.13 -20.42
N LYS A 159 13.13 -46.60 -19.27
CA LYS A 159 12.91 -45.88 -17.98
C LYS A 159 13.81 -44.67 -17.73
N ALA A 160 14.78 -44.40 -18.62
CA ALA A 160 15.49 -43.12 -18.57
C ALA A 160 14.59 -42.04 -19.18
N SER A 161 14.26 -40.99 -18.44
CA SER A 161 13.35 -39.93 -18.89
C SER A 161 13.86 -39.29 -20.18
N ASP A 162 13.04 -39.32 -21.24
CA ASP A 162 13.33 -38.67 -22.53
C ASP A 162 13.22 -37.15 -22.47
N VAL A 163 13.00 -36.59 -21.28
CA VAL A 163 12.77 -35.16 -21.05
C VAL A 163 13.77 -34.61 -20.03
N LYS A 164 14.11 -33.34 -20.21
CA LYS A 164 14.94 -32.55 -19.30
C LYS A 164 14.05 -31.62 -18.50
N ASP A 165 14.31 -31.50 -17.19
CA ASP A 165 13.70 -30.50 -16.34
C ASP A 165 14.20 -29.09 -16.71
N THR A 166 13.27 -28.23 -17.14
CA THR A 166 13.49 -26.81 -17.44
C THR A 166 12.46 -25.93 -16.69
N SER A 167 12.02 -26.41 -15.54
CA SER A 167 11.01 -25.75 -14.70
C SER A 167 11.43 -24.37 -14.26
N LEU A 168 10.45 -23.47 -14.12
CA LEU A 168 10.65 -22.18 -13.52
C LEU A 168 10.78 -22.35 -12.00
N ARG A 169 11.85 -21.85 -11.43
CA ARG A 169 12.13 -21.89 -9.99
C ARG A 169 12.27 -20.49 -9.44
N VAL A 170 12.07 -20.36 -8.14
CA VAL A 170 12.33 -19.11 -7.43
C VAL A 170 13.83 -18.83 -7.41
N ASP A 171 14.21 -17.61 -7.80
CA ASP A 171 15.60 -17.18 -7.82
C ASP A 171 16.19 -17.13 -6.40
N GLN A 172 17.51 -17.23 -6.31
CA GLN A 172 18.21 -17.09 -5.04
C GLN A 172 18.03 -15.68 -4.49
N GLY A 173 17.67 -15.57 -3.21
CA GLY A 173 17.41 -14.29 -2.53
C GLY A 173 15.95 -13.84 -2.58
N SER A 174 15.11 -14.42 -3.44
CA SER A 174 13.69 -14.11 -3.48
C SER A 174 12.90 -15.09 -2.60
N GLN A 175 12.12 -14.54 -1.67
CA GLN A 175 11.21 -15.31 -0.81
C GLN A 175 9.90 -14.54 -0.69
N GLY A 176 8.78 -15.21 -0.90
CA GLY A 176 7.51 -14.50 -0.85
C GLY A 176 6.29 -15.39 -0.98
N THR A 177 5.16 -14.75 -1.26
CA THR A 177 3.86 -15.41 -1.43
C THR A 177 3.36 -15.20 -2.85
N VAL A 178 2.88 -16.25 -3.49
CA VAL A 178 2.26 -16.17 -4.81
C VAL A 178 0.90 -15.47 -4.67
N ILE A 179 0.74 -14.32 -5.34
CA ILE A 179 -0.49 -13.52 -5.26
C ILE A 179 -1.41 -13.72 -6.46
N ASP A 180 -0.83 -14.00 -7.63
CA ASP A 180 -1.61 -14.21 -8.85
C ASP A 180 -0.86 -15.13 -9.83
N VAL A 181 -1.61 -15.85 -10.66
CA VAL A 181 -1.10 -16.70 -11.73
C VAL A 181 -1.96 -16.48 -12.96
N GLN A 182 -1.32 -16.11 -14.07
CA GLN A 182 -1.98 -15.94 -15.36
C GLN A 182 -1.47 -16.99 -16.35
N VAL A 183 -2.39 -17.64 -17.02
CA VAL A 183 -2.09 -18.68 -18.01
C VAL A 183 -2.63 -18.24 -19.37
N PHE A 184 -1.73 -18.12 -20.34
CA PHE A 184 -2.04 -17.77 -21.73
C PHE A 184 -1.82 -18.99 -22.61
N THR A 185 -2.83 -19.33 -23.41
CA THR A 185 -2.79 -20.50 -24.29
C THR A 185 -3.08 -20.05 -25.71
N ARG A 186 -2.23 -20.47 -26.66
CA ARG A 186 -2.40 -20.14 -28.08
C ARG A 186 -3.73 -20.66 -28.62
N GLU A 187 -4.33 -19.92 -29.56
CA GLU A 187 -5.53 -20.32 -30.26
C GLU A 187 -5.33 -21.68 -30.95
N GLY A 188 -6.32 -22.58 -30.83
CA GLY A 188 -6.28 -23.92 -31.39
C GLY A 188 -5.61 -25.00 -30.52
N ILE A 189 -5.05 -24.63 -29.35
CA ILE A 189 -4.48 -25.59 -28.40
C ILE A 189 -5.50 -25.89 -27.29
N GLN A 190 -5.57 -27.18 -26.92
CA GLN A 190 -6.46 -27.60 -25.83
C GLN A 190 -6.02 -26.99 -24.51
N ARG A 191 -6.97 -26.38 -23.80
CA ARG A 191 -6.73 -25.72 -22.50
C ARG A 191 -6.68 -26.74 -21.38
N ASP A 192 -5.77 -26.52 -20.44
CA ASP A 192 -5.69 -27.31 -19.22
C ASP A 192 -6.82 -26.97 -18.26
N LYS A 193 -7.09 -27.86 -17.31
CA LYS A 193 -8.07 -27.64 -16.24
C LYS A 193 -7.82 -26.34 -15.48
N ARG A 194 -6.54 -25.99 -15.21
CA ARG A 194 -6.16 -24.75 -14.51
C ARG A 194 -6.49 -23.51 -15.32
N ALA A 195 -6.17 -23.50 -16.62
CA ALA A 195 -6.51 -22.40 -17.51
C ALA A 195 -8.03 -22.18 -17.57
N GLN A 196 -8.80 -23.26 -17.65
CA GLN A 196 -10.26 -23.18 -17.65
C GLN A 196 -10.81 -22.64 -16.33
N GLN A 197 -10.29 -23.10 -15.18
CA GLN A 197 -10.67 -22.57 -13.86
C GLN A 197 -10.40 -21.08 -13.73
N ILE A 198 -9.24 -20.60 -14.18
CA ILE A 198 -8.88 -19.16 -14.14
C ILE A 198 -9.88 -18.36 -14.96
N ILE A 199 -10.26 -18.82 -16.16
CA ILE A 199 -11.25 -18.14 -17.00
C ILE A 199 -12.62 -18.12 -16.32
N ASP A 200 -13.06 -19.25 -15.77
CA ASP A 200 -14.35 -19.36 -15.11
C ASP A 200 -14.41 -18.46 -13.85
N ASP A 201 -13.33 -18.39 -13.06
CA ASP A 201 -13.24 -17.53 -11.90
C ASP A 201 -13.21 -16.05 -12.30
N GLU A 202 -12.49 -15.70 -13.38
CA GLU A 202 -12.46 -14.32 -13.89
C GLU A 202 -13.84 -13.87 -14.39
N LEU A 203 -14.53 -14.72 -15.14
CA LEU A 203 -15.91 -14.47 -15.61
C LEU A 203 -16.88 -14.32 -14.44
N LYS A 204 -16.72 -15.16 -13.41
CA LYS A 204 -17.55 -15.09 -12.19
C LYS A 204 -17.35 -13.79 -11.44
N ARG A 205 -16.09 -13.36 -11.24
CA ARG A 205 -15.76 -12.06 -10.62
C ARG A 205 -16.34 -10.90 -11.44
N PHE A 206 -16.11 -10.91 -12.73
CA PHE A 206 -16.63 -9.87 -13.63
C PHE A 206 -18.16 -9.77 -13.60
N ARG A 207 -18.85 -10.92 -13.55
CA ARG A 207 -20.31 -10.96 -13.43
C ARG A 207 -20.80 -10.40 -12.07
N LEU A 208 -20.10 -10.70 -10.98
CA LEU A 208 -20.40 -10.14 -9.67
C LEU A 208 -20.22 -8.62 -9.66
N ASP A 209 -19.12 -8.13 -10.24
CA ASP A 209 -18.87 -6.69 -10.35
C ASP A 209 -19.94 -5.97 -11.16
N LEU A 210 -20.35 -6.51 -12.29
CA LEU A 210 -21.46 -5.95 -13.10
C LEU A 210 -22.77 -5.96 -12.34
N ASN A 211 -23.09 -7.03 -11.62
CA ASN A 211 -24.30 -7.13 -10.82
C ASN A 211 -24.30 -6.11 -9.67
N ASP A 212 -23.15 -5.90 -9.01
CA ASP A 212 -23.02 -4.88 -7.97
C ASP A 212 -23.15 -3.46 -8.51
N GLN A 213 -22.55 -3.18 -9.67
CA GLN A 213 -22.72 -1.91 -10.37
C GLN A 213 -24.18 -1.67 -10.77
N LEU A 214 -24.85 -2.71 -11.32
CA LEU A 214 -26.26 -2.63 -11.69
C LEU A 214 -27.13 -2.34 -10.46
N ARG A 215 -26.90 -3.02 -9.35
CA ARG A 215 -27.61 -2.81 -8.09
C ARG A 215 -27.49 -1.37 -7.58
N ILE A 216 -26.29 -0.76 -7.72
CA ILE A 216 -26.05 0.63 -7.32
C ILE A 216 -26.83 1.59 -8.22
N VAL A 217 -26.78 1.38 -9.55
CA VAL A 217 -27.52 2.20 -10.51
C VAL A 217 -29.04 2.07 -10.32
N GLU A 218 -29.53 0.85 -10.08
CA GLU A 218 -30.94 0.60 -9.77
C GLU A 218 -31.37 1.31 -8.48
N ALA A 219 -30.56 1.23 -7.41
CA ALA A 219 -30.85 1.89 -6.15
C ALA A 219 -30.96 3.42 -6.34
N ASP A 220 -30.01 4.04 -7.05
CA ASP A 220 -30.06 5.48 -7.35
C ASP A 220 -31.25 5.85 -8.22
N ALA A 221 -31.57 5.04 -9.24
CA ALA A 221 -32.73 5.25 -10.09
C ALA A 221 -34.03 5.19 -9.27
N PHE A 222 -34.20 4.21 -8.40
CA PHE A 222 -35.36 4.09 -7.53
C PHE A 222 -35.47 5.21 -6.51
N ASP A 223 -34.34 5.66 -5.93
CA ASP A 223 -34.34 6.82 -5.03
C ASP A 223 -34.75 8.12 -5.75
N ARG A 224 -34.36 8.30 -7.00
CA ARG A 224 -34.81 9.41 -7.85
C ARG A 224 -36.32 9.31 -8.16
N ILE A 225 -36.79 8.12 -8.52
CA ILE A 225 -38.20 7.87 -8.78
C ILE A 225 -39.06 8.13 -7.53
N GLU A 226 -38.60 7.68 -6.33
CA GLU A 226 -39.28 7.97 -5.08
C GLU A 226 -39.43 9.47 -4.85
N LYS A 227 -38.37 10.26 -5.08
CA LYS A 227 -38.37 11.71 -4.94
C LYS A 227 -39.30 12.41 -5.98
N LEU A 228 -39.35 11.87 -7.19
CA LEU A 228 -40.18 12.39 -8.27
C LEU A 228 -41.68 12.11 -8.05
N LEU A 229 -42.02 10.91 -7.56
CA LEU A 229 -43.42 10.46 -7.39
C LEU A 229 -44.03 10.88 -6.06
N ALA A 230 -43.21 11.00 -4.99
CA ALA A 230 -43.71 11.35 -3.66
C ALA A 230 -44.43 12.69 -3.65
N GLY A 231 -45.70 12.68 -3.23
CA GLY A 231 -46.55 13.86 -3.16
C GLY A 231 -47.23 14.28 -4.46
N LYS A 232 -46.94 13.60 -5.58
CA LYS A 232 -47.63 13.86 -6.87
C LYS A 232 -48.95 13.12 -6.95
N VAL A 233 -49.84 13.58 -7.87
CA VAL A 233 -51.14 12.97 -8.12
C VAL A 233 -51.01 11.93 -9.23
N ALA A 234 -51.56 10.74 -9.02
CA ALA A 234 -51.57 9.67 -10.01
C ALA A 234 -52.90 9.60 -10.79
N ASN A 235 -52.83 9.34 -12.09
CA ASN A 235 -53.95 9.00 -12.96
C ASN A 235 -54.22 7.49 -13.03
N GLY A 236 -53.55 6.69 -12.22
CA GLY A 236 -53.64 5.24 -12.12
C GLY A 236 -52.26 4.59 -11.86
N GLY A 237 -52.26 3.32 -11.44
CA GLY A 237 -51.05 2.59 -11.15
C GLY A 237 -51.30 1.16 -10.64
N PRO A 238 -50.28 0.43 -10.29
CA PRO A 238 -50.38 -0.90 -9.68
C PRO A 238 -51.29 -0.92 -8.45
N ASN A 239 -51.75 -2.10 -8.06
CA ASN A 239 -52.68 -2.30 -6.93
C ASN A 239 -54.01 -1.52 -7.04
N LYS A 240 -54.51 -1.27 -8.27
CA LYS A 240 -55.77 -0.56 -8.53
C LYS A 240 -55.81 0.86 -7.96
N LEU A 241 -54.72 1.60 -8.03
CA LEU A 241 -54.66 2.99 -7.57
C LEU A 241 -55.72 3.85 -8.26
N PRO A 242 -56.66 4.50 -7.54
CA PRO A 242 -57.71 5.34 -8.15
C PRO A 242 -57.12 6.60 -8.79
N LYS A 243 -57.76 7.10 -9.85
CA LYS A 243 -57.39 8.38 -10.47
C LYS A 243 -57.57 9.53 -9.47
N GLY A 244 -56.60 10.43 -9.43
CA GLY A 244 -56.60 11.59 -8.53
C GLY A 244 -56.04 11.34 -7.14
N THR A 245 -55.54 10.15 -6.86
CA THR A 245 -54.91 9.83 -5.56
C THR A 245 -53.49 10.38 -5.49
N LYS A 246 -53.14 10.96 -4.33
CA LYS A 246 -51.78 11.42 -4.05
C LYS A 246 -50.89 10.25 -3.69
N ILE A 247 -49.71 10.17 -4.32
CA ILE A 247 -48.76 9.09 -4.09
C ILE A 247 -48.00 9.34 -2.78
N ASP A 248 -48.23 8.50 -1.78
CA ASP A 248 -47.54 8.53 -0.49
C ASP A 248 -46.38 7.55 -0.46
N LYS A 249 -45.38 7.81 0.41
CA LYS A 249 -44.27 6.88 0.67
C LYS A 249 -44.73 5.50 1.13
N ALA A 250 -45.85 5.44 1.88
CA ALA A 250 -46.45 4.17 2.32
C ALA A 250 -46.96 3.34 1.14
N TYR A 251 -47.57 3.99 0.13
CA TYR A 251 -47.99 3.31 -1.10
C TYR A 251 -46.76 2.80 -1.89
N LEU A 252 -45.74 3.62 -2.08
CA LEU A 252 -44.52 3.21 -2.78
C LEU A 252 -43.84 2.03 -2.07
N ALA A 253 -43.85 1.99 -0.76
CA ALA A 253 -43.31 0.86 0.03
C ALA A 253 -44.15 -0.43 -0.09
N SER A 254 -45.44 -0.33 -0.41
CA SER A 254 -46.34 -1.47 -0.62
C SER A 254 -46.30 -2.09 -2.01
N VAL A 255 -45.65 -1.41 -2.96
CA VAL A 255 -45.49 -1.84 -4.35
C VAL A 255 -44.07 -2.23 -4.62
N GLU A 256 -43.85 -3.35 -5.30
CA GLU A 256 -42.48 -3.74 -5.71
C GLU A 256 -41.85 -2.66 -6.60
N LYS A 257 -40.61 -2.35 -6.39
CA LYS A 257 -39.89 -1.24 -7.02
C LYS A 257 -39.99 -1.25 -8.56
N PHE A 258 -39.97 -2.43 -9.17
CA PHE A 258 -40.09 -2.55 -10.63
C PHE A 258 -41.47 -2.10 -11.18
N HIS A 259 -42.52 -2.20 -10.39
CA HIS A 259 -43.84 -1.73 -10.76
C HIS A 259 -44.05 -0.22 -10.58
N TRP A 260 -43.07 0.51 -10.04
CA TRP A 260 -43.12 1.97 -9.97
C TRP A 260 -43.11 2.63 -11.34
N PHE A 261 -42.52 1.97 -12.35
CA PHE A 261 -42.59 2.43 -13.75
C PHE A 261 -43.99 2.33 -14.38
N ASP A 262 -44.89 1.54 -13.78
CA ASP A 262 -46.27 1.38 -14.25
C ASP A 262 -47.23 2.44 -13.68
N ILE A 263 -46.74 3.29 -12.77
CA ILE A 263 -47.50 4.40 -12.19
C ILE A 263 -47.62 5.51 -13.24
N ARG A 264 -48.85 5.99 -13.45
CA ARG A 264 -49.14 7.07 -14.38
C ARG A 264 -49.34 8.37 -13.61
N PRO A 265 -48.35 9.26 -13.53
CA PRO A 265 -48.54 10.57 -12.91
C PRO A 265 -49.48 11.43 -13.75
N ALA A 266 -50.16 12.37 -13.10
CA ALA A 266 -51.04 13.33 -13.78
C ALA A 266 -50.26 14.45 -14.48
N ASP A 267 -49.02 14.62 -14.15
CA ASP A 267 -48.09 15.64 -14.65
C ASP A 267 -47.24 15.02 -15.79
N ASP A 268 -47.38 15.57 -17.01
CA ASP A 268 -46.69 15.07 -18.21
C ASP A 268 -45.15 15.19 -18.12
N GLU A 269 -44.67 16.20 -17.39
CA GLU A 269 -43.22 16.37 -17.18
C GLU A 269 -42.65 15.25 -16.31
N VAL A 270 -43.36 14.88 -15.25
CA VAL A 270 -42.99 13.75 -14.38
C VAL A 270 -43.07 12.42 -15.12
N ALA A 271 -44.05 12.25 -15.99
CA ALA A 271 -44.17 11.07 -16.84
C ALA A 271 -43.00 10.93 -17.81
N SER A 272 -42.58 12.02 -18.44
CA SER A 272 -41.43 12.04 -19.35
C SER A 272 -40.12 11.75 -18.62
N GLN A 273 -39.93 12.29 -17.40
CA GLN A 273 -38.74 12.00 -16.57
C GLN A 273 -38.72 10.53 -16.12
N LEU A 274 -39.84 9.95 -15.74
CA LEU A 274 -39.96 8.53 -15.38
C LEU A 274 -39.58 7.62 -16.54
N GLU A 275 -40.08 7.93 -17.75
CA GLU A 275 -39.74 7.19 -18.97
C GLU A 275 -38.26 7.33 -19.33
N SER A 276 -37.70 8.51 -19.17
CA SER A 276 -36.25 8.74 -19.37
C SER A 276 -35.40 7.90 -18.41
N ILE A 277 -35.77 7.81 -17.13
CA ILE A 277 -35.06 6.98 -16.13
C ILE A 277 -35.20 5.49 -16.50
N LYS A 278 -36.38 5.04 -16.92
CA LYS A 278 -36.64 3.67 -17.39
C LYS A 278 -35.72 3.31 -18.56
N ASN A 279 -35.71 4.15 -19.60
CA ASN A 279 -34.92 3.94 -20.80
C ASN A 279 -33.42 3.93 -20.47
N SER A 280 -32.94 4.82 -19.60
CA SER A 280 -31.57 4.85 -19.14
C SER A 280 -31.16 3.55 -18.39
N LEU A 281 -32.05 3.04 -17.54
CA LEU A 281 -31.82 1.80 -16.80
C LEU A 281 -31.80 0.57 -17.72
N GLU A 282 -32.70 0.49 -18.69
CA GLU A 282 -32.74 -0.57 -19.71
C GLU A 282 -31.48 -0.53 -20.60
N GLN A 283 -31.04 0.66 -21.01
CA GLN A 283 -29.80 0.84 -21.77
C GLN A 283 -28.58 0.39 -20.95
N THR A 284 -28.53 0.72 -19.65
CA THR A 284 -27.44 0.30 -18.78
C THR A 284 -27.39 -1.21 -18.61
N ARG A 285 -28.55 -1.87 -18.42
CA ARG A 285 -28.64 -3.35 -18.37
C ARG A 285 -28.11 -3.99 -19.65
N HIS A 286 -28.60 -3.49 -20.80
CA HIS A 286 -28.16 -3.99 -22.10
C HIS A 286 -26.65 -3.79 -22.32
N SER A 287 -26.09 -2.65 -21.94
CA SER A 287 -24.65 -2.39 -22.04
C SER A 287 -23.83 -3.34 -21.16
N PHE A 288 -24.33 -3.72 -19.99
CA PHE A 288 -23.65 -4.68 -19.11
C PHE A 288 -23.69 -6.11 -19.67
N ASP A 289 -24.81 -6.51 -20.25
CA ASP A 289 -24.91 -7.81 -20.91
C ASP A 289 -23.95 -7.90 -22.11
N LEU A 290 -23.88 -6.84 -22.92
CA LEU A 290 -22.91 -6.77 -24.03
C LEU A 290 -21.46 -6.83 -23.52
N ALA A 291 -21.13 -6.07 -22.48
CA ALA A 291 -19.79 -6.08 -21.90
C ALA A 291 -19.40 -7.45 -21.36
N PHE A 292 -20.34 -8.18 -20.75
CA PHE A 292 -20.11 -9.56 -20.29
C PHE A 292 -19.86 -10.52 -21.46
N GLU A 293 -20.66 -10.47 -22.51
CA GLU A 293 -20.50 -11.31 -23.69
C GLU A 293 -19.19 -11.02 -24.43
N GLU A 294 -18.80 -9.76 -24.55
CA GLU A 294 -17.51 -9.37 -25.15
C GLU A 294 -16.32 -9.90 -24.32
N LYS A 295 -16.39 -9.75 -23.00
CA LYS A 295 -15.36 -10.27 -22.08
C LYS A 295 -15.26 -11.78 -22.19
N ARG A 296 -16.41 -12.49 -22.20
CA ARG A 296 -16.47 -13.95 -22.37
C ARG A 296 -15.83 -14.36 -23.69
N LYS A 297 -16.18 -13.70 -24.80
CA LYS A 297 -15.62 -13.98 -26.11
C LYS A 297 -14.11 -13.78 -26.13
N LYS A 298 -13.60 -12.68 -25.58
CA LYS A 298 -12.15 -12.41 -25.48
C LYS A 298 -11.42 -13.49 -24.71
N LEU A 299 -11.95 -13.90 -23.55
CA LEU A 299 -11.31 -14.93 -22.72
C LEU A 299 -11.39 -16.34 -23.33
N THR A 300 -12.40 -16.63 -24.17
CA THR A 300 -12.56 -17.95 -24.80
C THR A 300 -11.86 -18.06 -26.15
N GLN A 301 -11.51 -16.99 -26.81
CA GLN A 301 -10.95 -16.98 -28.17
C GLN A 301 -9.50 -17.53 -28.24
N GLY A 302 -8.77 -17.60 -27.13
CA GLY A 302 -7.33 -17.89 -27.12
C GLY A 302 -6.48 -16.63 -27.25
N ASP A 303 -5.21 -16.75 -26.92
CA ASP A 303 -4.30 -15.62 -26.81
C ASP A 303 -3.36 -15.53 -28.02
N GLU A 304 -3.08 -14.31 -28.48
CA GLU A 304 -2.05 -14.05 -29.48
C GLU A 304 -0.68 -14.12 -28.80
N LEU A 305 0.03 -15.23 -28.97
CA LEU A 305 1.37 -15.44 -28.43
C LEU A 305 2.43 -15.29 -29.54
N PRO A 306 3.69 -14.94 -29.18
CA PRO A 306 4.79 -14.88 -30.13
C PRO A 306 4.95 -16.18 -30.93
N ALA A 307 5.54 -16.10 -32.12
CA ALA A 307 5.74 -17.25 -32.98
C ALA A 307 6.50 -18.37 -32.25
N GLY A 308 6.00 -19.62 -32.37
CA GLY A 308 6.60 -20.80 -31.73
C GLY A 308 6.30 -20.97 -30.24
N VAL A 309 5.59 -20.05 -29.58
CA VAL A 309 5.14 -20.20 -28.19
C VAL A 309 3.75 -20.85 -28.19
N LEU A 310 3.61 -21.94 -27.45
CA LEU A 310 2.36 -22.69 -27.33
C LEU A 310 1.56 -22.23 -26.10
N LYS A 311 2.25 -22.03 -24.98
CA LYS A 311 1.67 -21.64 -23.71
C LYS A 311 2.64 -20.73 -22.96
N MET A 312 2.11 -19.74 -22.25
CA MET A 312 2.88 -18.85 -21.40
C MET A 312 2.20 -18.77 -20.04
N VAL A 313 2.99 -18.91 -18.99
CA VAL A 313 2.52 -18.75 -17.61
C VAL A 313 3.29 -17.62 -16.96
N LYS A 314 2.55 -16.70 -16.37
CA LYS A 314 3.07 -15.60 -15.54
C LYS A 314 2.69 -15.84 -14.10
N VAL A 315 3.69 -15.84 -13.22
CA VAL A 315 3.51 -15.98 -11.78
C VAL A 315 3.92 -14.66 -11.13
N TYR A 316 3.02 -14.10 -10.33
CA TYR A 316 3.29 -12.89 -9.58
C TYR A 316 3.60 -13.24 -8.13
N LEU A 317 4.78 -12.87 -7.70
CA LEU A 317 5.30 -13.13 -6.37
C LEU A 317 5.37 -11.84 -5.57
N ALA A 318 4.70 -11.78 -4.44
CA ALA A 318 4.82 -10.67 -3.50
C ALA A 318 5.97 -10.93 -2.53
N VAL A 319 6.97 -10.06 -2.54
CA VAL A 319 8.15 -10.13 -1.69
C VAL A 319 8.11 -8.99 -0.68
N LYS A 320 8.17 -9.32 0.60
CA LYS A 320 8.29 -8.35 1.69
C LYS A 320 9.77 -8.05 1.93
N ARG A 321 10.22 -6.83 1.59
CA ARG A 321 11.60 -6.40 1.75
C ARG A 321 11.73 -5.47 2.94
N ARG A 322 12.34 -5.98 4.00
CA ARG A 322 12.68 -5.21 5.19
C ARG A 322 13.95 -4.41 4.96
N LEU A 323 14.14 -3.39 5.78
CA LEU A 323 15.38 -2.63 5.77
C LEU A 323 16.55 -3.52 6.21
N GLN A 324 17.64 -3.50 5.43
CA GLN A 324 18.83 -4.31 5.69
C GLN A 324 20.11 -3.52 5.43
N PRO A 325 21.26 -3.95 6.00
CA PRO A 325 22.56 -3.34 5.70
C PRO A 325 22.83 -3.34 4.19
N GLY A 326 23.30 -2.20 3.68
CA GLY A 326 23.51 -1.99 2.24
C GLY A 326 22.40 -1.21 1.55
N ASP A 327 21.20 -1.11 2.13
CA ASP A 327 20.12 -0.29 1.59
C ASP A 327 20.46 1.19 1.67
N LYS A 328 20.02 1.94 0.65
CA LYS A 328 20.26 3.37 0.57
C LYS A 328 19.09 4.14 1.19
N MET A 329 19.43 5.07 2.07
CA MET A 329 18.48 5.98 2.68
C MET A 329 18.89 7.44 2.48
N ALA A 330 17.96 8.35 2.59
CA ALA A 330 18.22 9.77 2.46
C ALA A 330 17.22 10.61 3.26
N GLY A 331 17.64 11.78 3.71
CA GLY A 331 16.75 12.85 4.13
C GLY A 331 16.35 13.74 2.94
N ARG A 332 15.75 14.91 3.23
CA ARG A 332 15.27 15.88 2.22
C ARG A 332 16.30 16.93 1.82
N HIS A 333 17.53 16.88 2.33
CA HIS A 333 18.57 17.91 2.16
C HIS A 333 19.79 17.40 1.37
N GLY A 334 19.63 16.38 0.53
CA GLY A 334 20.75 15.77 -0.20
C GLY A 334 21.66 14.90 0.69
N ASN A 335 21.29 14.67 1.92
CA ASN A 335 21.99 13.84 2.89
C ASN A 335 21.66 12.35 2.67
N LYS A 336 22.29 11.78 1.66
CA LYS A 336 22.15 10.35 1.31
C LYS A 336 23.20 9.53 2.03
N GLY A 337 22.83 8.30 2.39
CA GLY A 337 23.75 7.37 3.02
C GLY A 337 23.33 5.92 2.81
N VAL A 338 24.19 5.02 3.28
CA VAL A 338 23.97 3.57 3.18
C VAL A 338 23.94 2.99 4.61
N VAL A 339 22.99 2.12 4.87
CA VAL A 339 22.88 1.41 6.14
C VAL A 339 24.11 0.52 6.32
N SER A 340 24.89 0.77 7.36
CA SER A 340 26.10 -0.02 7.68
C SER A 340 25.79 -1.17 8.62
N LYS A 341 24.99 -0.91 9.65
CA LYS A 341 24.66 -1.89 10.69
C LYS A 341 23.27 -1.62 11.26
N ILE A 342 22.56 -2.70 11.58
CA ILE A 342 21.36 -2.69 12.40
C ILE A 342 21.80 -3.16 13.79
N THR A 343 21.59 -2.32 14.81
CA THR A 343 22.08 -2.53 16.16
C THR A 343 20.89 -2.84 17.09
N PRO A 344 21.02 -3.81 18.00
CA PRO A 344 20.01 -4.06 19.03
C PRO A 344 19.62 -2.78 19.78
N VAL A 345 18.39 -2.69 20.24
CA VAL A 345 17.85 -1.48 20.92
C VAL A 345 18.67 -1.17 22.18
N GLU A 346 19.12 -2.20 22.89
CA GLU A 346 19.88 -2.12 24.12
C GLU A 346 21.25 -1.46 23.93
N ASP A 347 21.86 -1.64 22.75
CA ASP A 347 23.17 -1.11 22.42
C ASP A 347 23.13 0.32 21.84
N MET A 348 21.92 0.80 21.51
CA MET A 348 21.75 2.15 20.95
C MET A 348 21.96 3.22 22.00
N PRO A 349 22.50 4.39 21.64
CA PRO A 349 22.50 5.56 22.52
C PRO A 349 21.09 5.89 22.98
N TYR A 350 20.93 6.28 24.23
CA TYR A 350 19.64 6.65 24.80
C TYR A 350 19.71 7.95 25.58
N MET A 351 18.57 8.62 25.72
CA MET A 351 18.42 9.87 26.45
C MET A 351 18.28 9.62 27.95
N ALA A 352 18.33 10.69 28.75
CA ALA A 352 18.18 10.63 30.22
C ALA A 352 16.83 10.03 30.66
N ASP A 353 15.78 10.16 29.85
CA ASP A 353 14.46 9.55 30.08
C ASP A 353 14.37 8.07 29.65
N GLY A 354 15.48 7.47 29.19
CA GLY A 354 15.55 6.09 28.72
C GLY A 354 15.11 5.89 27.27
N THR A 355 14.75 6.94 26.51
CA THR A 355 14.33 6.82 25.11
C THR A 355 15.54 6.54 24.21
N PRO A 356 15.61 5.39 23.52
CA PRO A 356 16.70 5.10 22.60
C PRO A 356 16.52 5.87 21.29
N VAL A 357 17.64 6.27 20.65
CA VAL A 357 17.60 6.88 19.32
C VAL A 357 17.39 5.83 18.23
N ASP A 358 16.74 6.23 17.13
CA ASP A 358 16.45 5.34 16.01
C ASP A 358 17.59 5.28 15.00
N ILE A 359 18.23 6.41 14.75
CA ILE A 359 19.26 6.56 13.73
C ILE A 359 20.43 7.39 14.30
N VAL A 360 21.66 6.98 14.04
CA VAL A 360 22.86 7.75 14.40
C VAL A 360 23.59 8.14 13.12
N LEU A 361 23.74 9.45 12.93
CA LEU A 361 24.40 10.05 11.78
C LEU A 361 25.74 10.68 12.15
N ASN A 362 26.66 10.71 11.20
CA ASN A 362 27.94 11.36 11.39
C ASN A 362 27.80 12.89 11.29
N PRO A 363 28.20 13.65 12.29
CA PRO A 363 28.14 15.10 12.25
C PRO A 363 29.06 15.73 11.21
N LEU A 364 30.15 15.07 10.82
CA LEU A 364 31.10 15.56 9.82
C LEU A 364 30.49 15.69 8.41
N GLY A 365 29.40 14.97 8.14
CA GLY A 365 28.66 15.09 6.86
C GLY A 365 27.92 16.41 6.67
N VAL A 366 27.75 17.23 7.71
CA VAL A 366 26.99 18.50 7.64
C VAL A 366 27.87 19.68 7.21
N PRO A 367 29.00 20.01 7.87
CA PRO A 367 29.79 21.20 7.54
C PRO A 367 30.37 21.19 6.14
N SER A 368 30.86 20.03 5.68
CA SER A 368 31.49 19.90 4.37
C SER A 368 30.52 20.08 3.21
N ARG A 369 29.24 19.75 3.39
CA ARG A 369 28.19 19.84 2.37
C ARG A 369 27.29 21.06 2.49
N MET A 370 27.47 21.85 3.56
CA MET A 370 26.74 23.11 3.79
C MET A 370 25.21 22.97 3.78
N ASN A 371 24.69 21.78 3.97
CA ASN A 371 23.25 21.50 4.03
C ASN A 371 22.70 21.66 5.45
N ILE A 372 22.81 22.88 5.99
CA ILE A 372 22.43 23.21 7.37
C ILE A 372 20.92 23.04 7.60
N GLY A 373 20.12 23.09 6.54
CA GLY A 373 18.67 22.87 6.61
C GLY A 373 18.28 21.58 7.32
N GLN A 374 19.09 20.52 7.26
CA GLN A 374 18.82 19.29 7.99
C GLN A 374 18.88 19.46 9.51
N VAL A 375 19.77 20.32 10.02
CA VAL A 375 19.86 20.60 11.45
C VAL A 375 18.66 21.43 11.92
N LEU A 376 18.23 22.40 11.11
CA LEU A 376 17.03 23.19 11.40
C LEU A 376 15.78 22.30 11.38
N GLU A 377 15.69 21.36 10.44
CA GLU A 377 14.61 20.37 10.41
C GLU A 377 14.59 19.49 11.68
N VAL A 378 15.75 19.02 12.12
CA VAL A 378 15.86 18.21 13.34
C VAL A 378 15.36 18.98 14.56
N HIS A 379 15.74 20.24 14.71
CA HIS A 379 15.29 21.07 15.84
C HIS A 379 13.79 21.36 15.78
N LEU A 380 13.25 21.67 14.60
CA LEU A 380 11.84 21.94 14.44
C LEU A 380 11.00 20.66 14.62
N GLY A 381 11.47 19.52 14.13
CA GLY A 381 10.87 18.22 14.36
C GLY A 381 10.87 17.82 15.83
N TRP A 382 11.95 18.15 16.54
CA TRP A 382 12.04 17.96 17.99
C TRP A 382 10.99 18.80 18.73
N ALA A 383 10.85 20.08 18.37
CA ALA A 383 9.80 20.95 18.89
C ALA A 383 8.39 20.40 18.60
N GLY A 384 8.13 19.98 17.36
CA GLY A 384 6.83 19.43 16.96
C GLY A 384 6.42 18.21 17.76
N LYS A 385 7.36 17.29 18.01
CA LYS A 385 7.10 16.11 18.85
C LYS A 385 6.82 16.49 20.31
N GLY A 386 7.61 17.41 20.86
CA GLY A 386 7.40 17.89 22.24
C GLY A 386 6.07 18.60 22.44
N LEU A 387 5.64 19.41 21.46
CA LEU A 387 4.32 20.06 21.49
C LEU A 387 3.20 19.03 21.48
N GLY A 388 3.31 18.00 20.64
CA GLY A 388 2.34 16.91 20.60
C GLY A 388 2.25 16.14 21.92
N GLN A 389 3.39 15.84 22.56
CA GLN A 389 3.42 15.22 23.89
C GLN A 389 2.71 16.09 24.92
N ARG A 390 2.96 17.40 24.95
CA ARG A 390 2.27 18.32 25.87
C ARG A 390 0.76 18.37 25.65
N ILE A 391 0.31 18.37 24.40
CA ILE A 391 -1.13 18.29 24.08
C ILE A 391 -1.71 16.98 24.59
N GLY A 392 -0.99 15.86 24.41
CA GLY A 392 -1.38 14.55 24.94
C GLY A 392 -1.51 14.56 26.46
N ASP A 393 -0.55 15.15 27.17
CA ASP A 393 -0.57 15.28 28.64
C ASP A 393 -1.74 16.14 29.11
N MET A 394 -2.06 17.23 28.39
CA MET A 394 -3.24 18.06 28.70
C MET A 394 -4.55 17.28 28.51
N LEU A 395 -4.65 16.45 27.47
CA LEU A 395 -5.83 15.61 27.25
C LEU A 395 -5.95 14.52 28.31
N GLN A 396 -4.84 13.87 28.69
CA GLN A 396 -4.84 12.81 29.72
C GLN A 396 -5.24 13.32 31.12
N ARG A 397 -4.81 14.54 31.48
CA ARG A 397 -5.21 15.16 32.76
C ARG A 397 -6.57 15.84 32.69
N GLU A 398 -7.32 15.68 31.61
CA GLU A 398 -8.64 16.30 31.38
C GLU A 398 -8.62 17.83 31.57
N ALA A 399 -7.57 18.48 31.06
CA ALA A 399 -7.44 19.94 31.14
C ALA A 399 -8.68 20.66 30.56
N ALA A 400 -9.00 21.84 31.12
CA ALA A 400 -10.11 22.62 30.60
C ALA A 400 -9.90 22.98 29.12
N THR A 401 -10.96 22.96 28.33
CA THR A 401 -10.91 23.26 26.88
C THR A 401 -10.31 24.65 26.62
N ALA A 402 -10.54 25.62 27.52
CA ALA A 402 -9.94 26.95 27.45
C ALA A 402 -8.40 26.93 27.58
N GLU A 403 -7.82 26.04 28.40
CA GLU A 403 -6.37 25.86 28.52
C GLU A 403 -5.77 25.29 27.25
N ILE A 404 -6.40 24.25 26.70
CA ILE A 404 -5.99 23.64 25.42
C ILE A 404 -6.07 24.65 24.29
N ARG A 405 -7.16 25.44 24.22
CA ARG A 405 -7.33 26.51 23.22
C ARG A 405 -6.23 27.57 23.35
N GLY A 406 -5.95 28.05 24.54
CA GLY A 406 -4.89 29.04 24.77
C GLY A 406 -3.48 28.48 24.44
N PHE A 407 -3.25 27.19 24.61
CA PHE A 407 -2.01 26.56 24.20
C PHE A 407 -1.90 26.45 22.68
N LEU A 408 -2.94 25.97 22.01
CA LEU A 408 -2.99 25.86 20.54
C LEU A 408 -2.89 27.25 19.87
N GLU A 409 -3.50 28.28 20.44
CA GLU A 409 -3.32 29.65 19.95
C GLU A 409 -1.85 30.11 20.00
N LYS A 410 -1.10 29.76 21.04
CA LYS A 410 0.34 30.05 21.10
C LYS A 410 1.14 29.30 20.06
N VAL A 411 0.75 28.07 19.74
CA VAL A 411 1.41 27.24 18.71
C VAL A 411 1.13 27.80 17.32
N TYR A 412 -0.14 28.03 16.98
CA TYR A 412 -0.54 28.42 15.62
C TYR A 412 -0.35 29.92 15.33
N ASN A 413 -0.50 30.78 16.32
CA ASN A 413 -0.43 32.23 16.15
C ASN A 413 0.94 32.84 16.53
N GLY A 414 1.85 32.02 17.04
CA GLY A 414 3.19 32.47 17.47
C GLY A 414 4.06 33.04 16.35
N ALA A 415 3.83 32.60 15.09
CA ALA A 415 4.57 33.05 13.91
C ALA A 415 3.86 34.17 13.10
N GLY A 416 2.97 34.92 13.71
CA GLY A 416 2.30 36.07 13.08
C GLY A 416 1.11 35.73 12.17
N ARG A 417 0.79 34.47 11.95
CA ARG A 417 -0.45 34.03 11.29
C ARG A 417 -1.58 34.01 12.32
N LYS A 418 -2.75 34.50 11.94
CA LYS A 418 -3.93 34.51 12.82
C LYS A 418 -4.89 33.42 12.36
N GLU A 419 -4.76 32.25 12.93
CA GLU A 419 -5.81 31.25 12.82
C GLU A 419 -6.88 31.47 13.88
N ASN A 420 -8.15 31.49 13.47
CA ASN A 420 -9.24 31.83 14.34
C ASN A 420 -9.78 30.60 15.09
N LEU A 421 -8.99 30.09 16.03
CA LEU A 421 -9.38 28.96 16.88
C LEU A 421 -10.55 29.28 17.81
N GLY A 422 -10.84 30.57 18.01
CA GLY A 422 -11.97 31.03 18.82
C GLY A 422 -13.34 30.71 18.26
N GLN A 423 -13.45 30.45 16.94
CA GLN A 423 -14.72 30.07 16.28
C GLN A 423 -15.00 28.56 16.32
N MET A 424 -14.01 27.74 16.67
CA MET A 424 -14.20 26.29 16.76
C MET A 424 -15.01 25.93 18.00
N SER A 425 -15.91 24.96 17.85
CA SER A 425 -16.62 24.36 18.99
C SER A 425 -15.64 23.56 19.88
N ASP A 426 -16.02 23.35 21.14
CA ASP A 426 -15.18 22.62 22.09
C ASP A 426 -14.94 21.16 21.65
N ASP A 427 -15.91 20.54 20.99
CA ASP A 427 -15.76 19.17 20.47
C ASP A 427 -14.82 19.09 19.25
N GLU A 428 -14.89 20.06 18.35
CA GLU A 428 -13.97 20.16 17.21
C GLU A 428 -12.53 20.42 17.69
N LEU A 429 -12.36 21.31 18.67
CA LEU A 429 -11.06 21.59 19.26
C LEU A 429 -10.45 20.36 19.93
N ARG A 430 -11.25 19.58 20.66
CA ARG A 430 -10.78 18.33 21.28
C ARG A 430 -10.41 17.27 20.24
N LYS A 431 -11.16 17.15 19.16
CA LYS A 431 -10.79 16.25 18.04
C LYS A 431 -9.46 16.66 17.41
N MET A 432 -9.31 17.95 17.10
CA MET A 432 -8.05 18.50 16.59
C MET A 432 -6.89 18.22 17.55
N ALA A 433 -7.07 18.46 18.85
CA ALA A 433 -6.06 18.17 19.85
C ALA A 433 -5.69 16.66 19.91
N GLN A 434 -6.66 15.77 19.76
CA GLN A 434 -6.40 14.31 19.70
C GLN A 434 -5.56 13.92 18.48
N GLU A 435 -5.78 14.52 17.32
CA GLU A 435 -4.98 14.28 16.12
C GLU A 435 -3.53 14.78 16.27
N LEU A 436 -3.32 15.86 17.04
CA LEU A 436 -2.01 16.46 17.27
C LEU A 436 -1.16 15.76 18.34
N THR A 437 -1.67 14.77 19.06
CA THR A 437 -0.95 14.06 20.13
C THR A 437 0.32 13.35 19.65
N SER A 438 0.35 12.90 18.40
CA SER A 438 1.51 12.25 17.78
C SER A 438 2.64 13.23 17.46
N GLY A 439 2.34 14.50 17.34
CA GLY A 439 3.24 15.60 16.98
C GLY A 439 2.51 16.70 16.20
N VAL A 440 2.93 17.93 16.36
CA VAL A 440 2.41 19.05 15.57
C VAL A 440 3.15 19.13 14.25
N PRO A 441 2.47 19.02 13.09
CA PRO A 441 3.10 19.15 11.79
C PRO A 441 3.44 20.60 11.49
N PHE A 442 4.66 20.83 11.01
CA PHE A 442 5.11 22.14 10.52
C PHE A 442 5.31 22.10 9.02
N ALA A 443 4.75 23.08 8.32
CA ALA A 443 4.95 23.30 6.91
C ALA A 443 5.35 24.76 6.67
N THR A 444 6.45 24.98 5.98
CA THR A 444 6.91 26.31 5.62
C THR A 444 6.86 26.49 4.10
N PRO A 445 6.46 27.70 3.59
CA PRO A 445 6.57 28.00 2.18
C PRO A 445 8.03 27.99 1.71
N VAL A 446 8.24 27.74 0.41
CA VAL A 446 9.56 27.83 -0.20
C VAL A 446 10.04 29.28 -0.12
N PHE A 447 11.29 29.51 0.29
CA PHE A 447 11.93 30.81 0.54
C PHE A 447 11.32 31.68 1.66
N ASP A 448 10.38 31.14 2.43
CA ASP A 448 9.80 31.78 3.62
C ASP A 448 9.76 30.76 4.78
N GLY A 449 10.91 30.22 5.10
CA GLY A 449 11.10 29.22 6.16
C GLY A 449 11.06 29.85 7.56
N ALA A 450 10.99 28.99 8.58
CA ALA A 450 11.06 29.41 9.97
C ALA A 450 12.42 30.04 10.29
N THR A 451 12.40 31.16 10.99
CA THR A 451 13.60 31.82 11.49
C THR A 451 14.18 31.07 12.70
N GLU A 452 15.46 31.28 12.99
CA GLU A 452 16.11 30.66 14.17
C GLU A 452 15.37 31.02 15.47
N GLN A 453 14.89 32.26 15.60
CA GLN A 453 14.16 32.71 16.78
C GLN A 453 12.82 31.97 16.95
N GLU A 454 12.08 31.80 15.88
CA GLU A 454 10.81 31.03 15.88
C GLU A 454 11.03 29.58 16.31
N ILE A 455 12.09 28.93 15.80
CA ILE A 455 12.45 27.57 16.22
C ILE A 455 12.79 27.51 17.70
N ARG A 456 13.56 28.46 18.20
CA ARG A 456 13.91 28.55 19.64
C ARG A 456 12.69 28.79 20.53
N ASP A 457 11.76 29.63 20.10
CA ASP A 457 10.53 29.90 20.83
C ASP A 457 9.61 28.68 20.87
N MET A 458 9.51 27.92 19.75
CA MET A 458 8.79 26.66 19.71
C MET A 458 9.44 25.58 20.58
N LEU A 459 10.76 25.50 20.63
CA LEU A 459 11.49 24.59 21.53
C LEU A 459 11.24 24.93 23.01
N LYS A 460 11.22 26.18 23.37
CA LYS A 460 10.89 26.61 24.73
C LYS A 460 9.44 26.31 25.09
N LEU A 461 8.52 26.48 24.13
CA LEU A 461 7.13 26.17 24.32
C LEU A 461 6.92 24.63 24.44
N ALA A 462 7.65 23.83 23.68
CA ALA A 462 7.57 22.36 23.71
C ALA A 462 8.15 21.75 24.99
N TYR A 463 9.32 22.28 25.43
CA TYR A 463 10.08 21.74 26.56
C TYR A 463 10.32 22.83 27.60
N PRO A 464 9.40 23.07 28.55
CA PRO A 464 9.66 23.92 29.70
C PRO A 464 10.79 23.37 30.58
N ASP A 465 11.31 24.17 31.50
CA ASP A 465 12.53 23.86 32.25
C ASP A 465 12.47 22.56 33.06
N ASP A 466 11.32 22.19 33.56
CA ASP A 466 11.06 20.96 34.28
C ASP A 466 11.20 19.74 33.36
N VAL A 467 10.55 19.75 32.20
CA VAL A 467 10.62 18.68 31.18
C VAL A 467 12.03 18.61 30.58
N ALA A 468 12.65 19.75 30.31
CA ALA A 468 14.01 19.81 29.74
C ALA A 468 15.05 19.15 30.67
N LYS A 469 14.93 19.36 32.01
CA LYS A 469 15.81 18.70 32.98
C LYS A 469 15.65 17.19 33.02
N VAL A 470 14.40 16.68 32.98
CA VAL A 470 14.11 15.24 32.98
C VAL A 470 14.69 14.57 31.74
N LYS A 471 14.59 15.22 30.60
CA LYS A 471 15.13 14.71 29.33
C LYS A 471 16.64 14.93 29.14
N GLY A 472 17.30 15.64 30.06
CA GLY A 472 18.74 15.96 29.96
C GLY A 472 19.06 16.93 28.82
N LEU A 473 18.12 17.85 28.49
CA LEU A 473 18.31 18.86 27.46
C LEU A 473 19.16 20.02 27.93
N THR A 474 19.93 20.62 27.03
CA THR A 474 20.68 21.87 27.27
C THR A 474 19.71 23.07 27.46
N GLU A 475 20.25 24.21 27.89
CA GLU A 475 19.45 25.45 28.03
C GLU A 475 18.77 25.89 26.72
N THR A 476 19.44 25.63 25.58
CA THR A 476 18.90 25.93 24.25
C THR A 476 17.90 24.89 23.78
N ARG A 477 17.79 23.73 24.45
CA ARG A 477 16.95 22.54 24.11
C ARG A 477 17.27 21.89 22.76
N THR A 478 18.37 22.30 22.15
CA THR A 478 18.82 21.79 20.83
C THR A 478 19.69 20.54 20.93
N GLN A 479 20.22 20.27 22.10
CA GLN A 479 21.09 19.13 22.39
C GLN A 479 20.62 18.42 23.65
N ALA A 480 20.92 17.12 23.71
CA ALA A 480 20.63 16.27 24.86
C ALA A 480 21.89 15.54 25.33
N GLN A 481 21.94 15.23 26.62
CA GLN A 481 22.90 14.30 27.16
C GLN A 481 22.47 12.87 26.77
N LEU A 482 23.33 12.16 26.07
CA LEU A 482 23.11 10.76 25.71
C LEU A 482 24.01 9.84 26.53
N TYR A 483 23.56 8.59 26.67
CA TYR A 483 24.24 7.51 27.38
C TYR A 483 24.51 6.36 26.41
N ASP A 484 25.64 5.69 26.57
CA ASP A 484 25.97 4.49 25.77
C ASP A 484 25.14 3.29 26.25
N GLY A 485 24.37 2.69 25.35
CA GLY A 485 23.53 1.53 25.68
C GLY A 485 24.31 0.32 26.19
N ARG A 486 25.58 0.18 25.81
CA ARG A 486 26.42 -0.97 26.18
C ARG A 486 27.08 -0.83 27.56
N SER A 487 27.52 0.36 27.92
CA SER A 487 28.20 0.61 29.19
C SER A 487 27.35 1.31 30.23
N GLY A 488 26.32 2.06 29.78
CA GLY A 488 25.51 2.93 30.63
C GLY A 488 26.19 4.26 30.96
N ASP A 489 27.39 4.51 30.45
CA ASP A 489 28.13 5.74 30.72
C ASP A 489 27.59 6.92 29.90
N ALA A 490 27.66 8.11 30.48
CA ALA A 490 27.31 9.33 29.75
C ALA A 490 28.41 9.66 28.72
N PHE A 491 28.02 10.07 27.53
CA PHE A 491 28.97 10.62 26.56
C PHE A 491 29.52 11.96 27.07
N GLU A 492 30.77 12.24 26.78
CA GLU A 492 31.47 13.44 27.26
C GLU A 492 30.82 14.75 26.79
N ARG A 493 30.18 14.73 25.64
CA ARG A 493 29.57 15.91 25.03
C ARG A 493 28.09 15.70 24.78
N THR A 494 27.31 16.77 24.96
CA THR A 494 25.92 16.82 24.55
C THR A 494 25.79 16.71 23.03
N THR A 495 24.76 16.05 22.57
CA THR A 495 24.56 15.67 21.18
C THR A 495 23.29 16.32 20.63
N THR A 496 23.30 16.78 19.38
CA THR A 496 22.10 17.24 18.68
C THR A 496 21.19 16.06 18.44
N VAL A 497 19.99 16.15 18.99
CA VAL A 497 18.95 15.11 18.90
C VAL A 497 17.65 15.76 18.43
N GLY A 498 16.89 15.05 17.64
CA GLY A 498 15.56 15.47 17.22
C GLY A 498 14.97 14.59 16.13
N TYR A 499 13.83 14.98 15.60
CA TYR A 499 13.12 14.23 14.58
C TYR A 499 13.41 14.77 13.19
N MET A 500 13.75 13.89 12.28
CA MET A 500 13.95 14.19 10.86
C MET A 500 13.14 13.20 10.01
N HIS A 501 12.61 13.70 8.91
CA HIS A 501 11.94 12.87 7.90
C HIS A 501 12.97 12.15 7.04
N TYR A 502 13.01 10.83 7.14
CA TYR A 502 13.97 9.98 6.46
C TYR A 502 13.25 9.04 5.49
N LEU A 503 13.86 8.79 4.33
CA LEU A 503 13.28 8.00 3.24
C LEU A 503 14.17 6.81 2.94
N LYS A 504 13.57 5.67 2.62
CA LYS A 504 14.23 4.54 1.98
C LYS A 504 14.17 4.73 0.46
N LEU A 505 15.32 4.72 -0.20
CA LEU A 505 15.38 4.89 -1.64
C LEU A 505 15.26 3.53 -2.35
N HIS A 506 14.81 3.55 -3.61
CA HIS A 506 14.63 2.34 -4.43
C HIS A 506 15.94 1.75 -4.95
N HIS A 507 17.02 1.93 -4.20
CA HIS A 507 18.33 1.32 -4.43
C HIS A 507 18.58 0.25 -3.37
N LEU A 508 17.85 -0.87 -3.49
CA LEU A 508 17.92 -1.97 -2.53
C LEU A 508 19.12 -2.86 -2.82
N VAL A 509 19.71 -3.40 -1.78
CA VAL A 509 20.89 -4.28 -1.91
C VAL A 509 20.53 -5.58 -2.63
N ASP A 510 19.35 -6.13 -2.42
CA ASP A 510 18.88 -7.36 -3.07
C ASP A 510 18.83 -7.26 -4.61
N ASP A 511 18.59 -6.07 -5.14
CA ASP A 511 18.57 -5.85 -6.59
C ASP A 511 19.97 -5.65 -7.18
N LYS A 512 21.02 -5.55 -6.34
CA LYS A 512 22.40 -5.23 -6.75
C LYS A 512 23.38 -6.36 -6.53
N MET A 513 23.09 -7.31 -5.64
CA MET A 513 23.97 -8.42 -5.26
C MET A 513 23.37 -9.80 -5.53
#